data_4721537f07d89183d5a230b6af7d0fe4
#
_entry.id   4721537f07d89183d5a230b6af7d0fe4
#
_cell.length_a   1.000
_cell.length_b   1.000
_cell.length_c   1.000
_cell.angle_alpha   90.00
_cell.angle_beta   90.00
_cell.angle_gamma   90.00
#
_symmetry.space_group_name_H-M   'P 1'
#
loop_
_entity.id
_entity.type
_entity.pdbx_description
1 polymer ?
#
loop_
_entity_poly.entity_id
_entity_poly.type
_entity_poly.pdbx_seq_one_letter_code
_entity_poly.pdbx_strand_id
1 'polypeptide(L)'
;MTQQMYLEFPLKSEHVDSFTDLCNSELGFALTKKQPGFVSAEWMISTAEDGSKCFHLWEKWDSADDFAAYMETPERAAGSLFETQLAKWGAGETKVFWGYVNLV
;
A
#
# COMPACT_ATOMS: atom_id res chain seq x y z
N MET A 1 -5.13 20.44 4.49
CA MET A 1 -4.55 19.65 5.60
C MET A 1 -4.22 18.26 5.12
N THR A 2 -3.03 17.79 5.41
CA THR A 2 -2.57 16.46 4.95
C THR A 2 -3.24 15.35 5.75
N GLN A 3 -3.74 14.36 5.06
CA GLN A 3 -4.27 13.15 5.69
C GLN A 3 -3.25 12.02 5.57
N GLN A 4 -3.18 11.17 6.57
CA GLN A 4 -2.29 10.02 6.57
C GLN A 4 -3.09 8.74 6.58
N MET A 5 -2.69 7.84 5.68
CA MET A 5 -3.17 6.46 5.65
C MET A 5 -2.14 5.56 6.29
N TYR A 6 -2.61 4.61 7.07
CA TYR A 6 -1.81 3.47 7.51
C TYR A 6 -2.51 2.20 7.05
N LEU A 7 -1.76 1.30 6.43
CA LEU A 7 -2.29 0.06 5.88
C LEU A 7 -1.47 -1.13 6.38
N GLU A 8 -2.15 -2.18 6.77
CA GLU A 8 -1.55 -3.48 7.09
C GLU A 8 -2.04 -4.51 6.08
N PHE A 9 -1.11 -5.20 5.44
CA PHE A 9 -1.39 -6.24 4.47
C PHE A 9 -0.64 -7.51 4.86
N PRO A 10 -1.32 -8.47 5.51
CA PRO A 10 -0.69 -9.76 5.81
C PRO A 10 -0.24 -10.43 4.52
N LEU A 11 0.99 -10.93 4.49
CA LEU A 11 1.67 -11.37 3.28
C LEU A 11 2.14 -12.81 3.45
N LYS A 12 1.89 -13.63 2.43
CA LYS A 12 2.42 -15.00 2.42
C LYS A 12 3.94 -14.95 2.32
N SER A 13 4.62 -15.71 3.18
CA SER A 13 6.09 -15.68 3.26
C SER A 13 6.78 -15.99 1.93
N GLU A 14 6.23 -16.92 1.16
CA GLU A 14 6.79 -17.32 -0.14
C GLU A 14 6.68 -16.23 -1.21
N HIS A 15 5.91 -15.17 -0.98
CA HIS A 15 5.69 -14.11 -1.95
C HIS A 15 6.34 -12.78 -1.57
N VAL A 16 7.15 -12.75 -0.50
CA VAL A 16 7.81 -11.51 -0.04
C VAL A 16 8.69 -10.90 -1.12
N ASP A 17 9.49 -11.71 -1.79
CA ASP A 17 10.40 -11.20 -2.82
C ASP A 17 9.63 -10.66 -4.03
N SER A 18 8.60 -11.37 -4.49
CA SER A 18 7.76 -10.92 -5.60
C SER A 18 7.03 -9.62 -5.25
N PHE A 19 6.53 -9.52 -4.02
CA PHE A 19 5.86 -8.31 -3.54
C PHE A 19 6.84 -7.13 -3.48
N THR A 20 8.04 -7.35 -2.94
CA THR A 20 9.08 -6.32 -2.87
C THR A 20 9.47 -5.83 -4.26
N ASP A 21 9.61 -6.75 -5.22
CA ASP A 21 9.91 -6.40 -6.60
C ASP A 21 8.81 -5.54 -7.21
N LEU A 22 7.55 -5.86 -6.94
CA LEU A 22 6.42 -5.06 -7.41
C LEU A 22 6.45 -3.65 -6.81
N CYS A 23 6.70 -3.52 -5.51
CA CYS A 23 6.81 -2.22 -4.84
C CYS A 23 7.87 -1.34 -5.49
N ASN A 24 8.99 -1.94 -5.89
CA ASN A 24 10.13 -1.23 -6.48
C ASN A 24 10.03 -1.07 -7.99
N SER A 25 8.99 -1.60 -8.62
CA SER A 25 8.80 -1.51 -10.06
C SER A 25 8.08 -0.23 -10.47
N GLU A 26 8.00 0.00 -11.79
CA GLU A 26 7.28 1.15 -12.34
C GLU A 26 5.77 1.12 -12.01
N LEU A 27 5.20 -0.07 -11.80
CA LEU A 27 3.80 -0.24 -11.42
C LEU A 27 3.59 -0.13 -9.90
N GLY A 28 4.66 -0.06 -9.12
CA GLY A 28 4.62 0.10 -7.67
C GLY A 28 4.63 1.56 -7.25
N PHE A 29 5.51 1.92 -6.32
CA PHE A 29 5.56 3.28 -5.77
C PHE A 29 6.02 4.34 -6.77
N ALA A 30 6.72 3.96 -7.83
CA ALA A 30 7.03 4.91 -8.90
C ALA A 30 5.76 5.47 -9.54
N LEU A 31 4.74 4.63 -9.73
CA LEU A 31 3.42 5.07 -10.22
C LEU A 31 2.70 5.90 -9.15
N THR A 32 2.72 5.44 -7.90
CA THR A 32 2.09 6.13 -6.77
C THR A 32 2.57 7.58 -6.65
N LYS A 33 3.88 7.80 -6.78
CA LYS A 33 4.49 9.13 -6.66
C LYS A 33 3.98 10.13 -7.70
N LYS A 34 3.47 9.65 -8.82
CA LYS A 34 3.00 10.51 -9.92
C LYS A 34 1.54 10.94 -9.73
N GLN A 35 0.85 10.43 -8.73
CA GLN A 35 -0.58 10.68 -8.57
C GLN A 35 -0.85 12.05 -7.97
N PRO A 36 -1.91 12.74 -8.46
CA PRO A 36 -2.33 14.01 -7.86
C PRO A 36 -2.61 13.84 -6.37
N GLY A 37 -2.10 14.76 -5.56
CA GLY A 37 -2.32 14.76 -4.12
C GLY A 37 -1.39 13.88 -3.31
N PHE A 38 -0.53 13.08 -3.94
CA PHE A 38 0.46 12.29 -3.21
C PHE A 38 1.51 13.19 -2.55
N VAL A 39 1.81 12.93 -1.28
CA VAL A 39 2.81 13.69 -0.52
C VAL A 39 4.04 12.85 -0.21
N SER A 40 3.86 11.72 0.46
CA SER A 40 4.99 10.85 0.82
C SER A 40 4.52 9.45 1.16
N ALA A 41 5.46 8.49 1.15
CA ALA A 41 5.20 7.11 1.56
C ALA A 41 6.42 6.52 2.23
N GLU A 42 6.15 5.67 3.21
CA GLU A 42 7.15 4.80 3.85
C GLU A 42 6.53 3.43 4.01
N TRP A 43 7.33 2.38 3.90
CA TRP A 43 6.82 1.02 4.09
C TRP A 43 7.89 0.11 4.66
N MET A 44 7.42 -0.97 5.28
CA MET A 44 8.30 -2.03 5.76
C MET A 44 7.58 -3.38 5.69
N ILE A 45 8.35 -4.45 5.73
CA ILE A 45 7.81 -5.80 5.91
C ILE A 45 8.32 -6.30 7.26
N SER A 46 7.39 -6.65 8.14
CA SER A 46 7.71 -7.18 9.46
C SER A 46 7.67 -8.70 9.47
N THR A 47 8.41 -9.27 10.43
CA THR A 47 8.36 -10.71 10.72
C THR A 47 7.97 -10.88 12.19
N ALA A 48 6.85 -11.57 12.43
CA ALA A 48 6.41 -11.87 13.79
C ALA A 48 7.19 -13.06 14.37
N GLU A 49 7.00 -13.31 15.66
CA GLU A 49 7.67 -14.41 16.33
C GLU A 49 7.38 -15.77 15.70
N ASP A 50 6.17 -15.96 15.18
CA ASP A 50 5.76 -17.19 14.50
C ASP A 50 6.25 -17.29 13.05
N GLY A 51 7.01 -16.28 12.58
CA GLY A 51 7.52 -16.22 11.22
C GLY A 51 6.58 -15.59 10.21
N SER A 52 5.36 -15.22 10.60
CA SER A 52 4.41 -14.59 9.67
C SER A 52 4.89 -13.22 9.25
N LYS A 53 4.55 -12.84 8.00
CA LYS A 53 4.97 -11.58 7.38
C LYS A 53 3.80 -10.63 7.25
N CYS A 54 4.08 -9.34 7.36
CA CYS A 54 3.08 -8.30 7.15
C CYS A 54 3.73 -7.08 6.50
N PHE A 55 3.06 -6.56 5.48
CA PHE A 55 3.44 -5.31 4.84
C PHE A 55 2.73 -4.17 5.58
N HIS A 56 3.50 -3.15 5.93
CA HIS A 56 3.00 -1.95 6.59
C HIS A 56 3.31 -0.76 5.71
N LEU A 57 2.31 0.07 5.46
CA LEU A 57 2.44 1.22 4.58
C LEU A 57 1.91 2.46 5.26
N TRP A 58 2.71 3.52 5.27
CA TRP A 58 2.30 4.85 5.70
C TRP A 58 2.37 5.77 4.49
N GLU A 59 1.22 6.34 4.10
CA GLU A 59 1.16 7.31 3.00
C GLU A 59 0.50 8.59 3.46
N LYS A 60 1.08 9.71 3.04
CA LYS A 60 0.47 11.02 3.23
C LYS A 60 -0.07 11.51 1.90
N TRP A 61 -1.29 12.03 1.95
CA TRP A 61 -2.02 12.55 0.79
C TRP A 61 -2.61 13.90 1.14
N ASP A 62 -2.82 14.77 0.15
CA ASP A 62 -3.54 16.03 0.36
C ASP A 62 -4.94 15.76 0.90
N SER A 63 -5.59 14.70 0.41
CA SER A 63 -6.87 14.24 0.92
C SER A 63 -7.07 12.75 0.65
N ALA A 64 -7.96 12.12 1.43
CA ALA A 64 -8.34 10.72 1.19
C ALA A 64 -9.05 10.56 -0.16
N ASP A 65 -9.71 11.61 -0.66
CA ASP A 65 -10.36 11.58 -1.98
C ASP A 65 -9.35 11.42 -3.11
N ASP A 66 -8.15 12.00 -2.98
CA ASP A 66 -7.08 11.83 -3.97
C ASP A 66 -6.62 10.37 -4.02
N PHE A 67 -6.49 9.73 -2.87
CA PHE A 67 -6.16 8.31 -2.82
C PHE A 67 -7.28 7.46 -3.44
N ALA A 68 -8.55 7.77 -3.15
CA ALA A 68 -9.68 7.06 -3.72
C ALA A 68 -9.67 7.16 -5.25
N ALA A 69 -9.37 8.34 -5.79
CA ALA A 69 -9.25 8.53 -7.24
C ALA A 69 -8.12 7.67 -7.82
N TYR A 70 -7.00 7.57 -7.12
CA TYR A 70 -5.88 6.71 -7.52
C TYR A 70 -6.32 5.23 -7.61
N MET A 71 -7.10 4.77 -6.63
CA MET A 71 -7.60 3.39 -6.60
C MET A 71 -8.62 3.08 -7.70
N GLU A 72 -9.14 4.10 -8.37
CA GLU A 72 -10.05 3.94 -9.51
C GLU A 72 -9.34 3.96 -10.87
N THR A 73 -8.02 4.22 -10.89
CA THR A 73 -7.26 4.16 -12.15
C THR A 73 -7.20 2.72 -12.67
N PRO A 74 -7.03 2.55 -14.01
CA PRO A 74 -6.94 1.20 -14.58
C PRO A 74 -5.86 0.33 -13.94
N GLU A 75 -4.78 0.93 -13.47
CA GLU A 75 -3.66 0.22 -12.87
C GLU A 75 -3.96 -0.31 -11.46
N ARG A 76 -4.95 0.28 -10.76
CA ARG A 76 -5.26 -0.05 -9.36
C ARG A 76 -6.67 -0.57 -9.14
N ALA A 77 -7.58 -0.37 -10.09
CA ALA A 77 -8.99 -0.71 -9.91
C ALA A 77 -9.22 -2.21 -9.75
N ALA A 78 -10.42 -2.55 -9.32
CA ALA A 78 -10.87 -3.95 -9.22
C ALA A 78 -10.71 -4.63 -10.59
N GLY A 79 -10.13 -5.84 -10.57
CA GLY A 79 -9.86 -6.60 -11.80
C GLY A 79 -8.53 -6.26 -12.45
N SER A 80 -7.78 -5.28 -11.94
CA SER A 80 -6.45 -4.97 -12.46
C SER A 80 -5.47 -6.12 -12.18
N LEU A 81 -4.38 -6.17 -12.94
CA LEU A 81 -3.32 -7.14 -12.69
C LEU A 81 -2.72 -6.94 -11.30
N PHE A 82 -2.55 -5.69 -10.88
CA PHE A 82 -2.04 -5.35 -9.56
C PHE A 82 -2.92 -5.94 -8.45
N GLU A 83 -4.23 -5.69 -8.50
CA GLU A 83 -5.17 -6.22 -7.52
C GLU A 83 -5.17 -7.75 -7.52
N THR A 84 -5.15 -8.36 -8.70
CA THR A 84 -5.14 -9.82 -8.84
C THR A 84 -3.89 -10.43 -8.19
N GLN A 85 -2.73 -9.79 -8.36
CA GLN A 85 -1.50 -10.26 -7.73
C GLN A 85 -1.56 -10.11 -6.21
N LEU A 86 -2.03 -8.98 -5.71
CA LEU A 86 -2.17 -8.78 -4.27
C LEU A 86 -3.10 -9.81 -3.64
N ALA A 87 -4.20 -10.15 -4.31
CA ALA A 87 -5.12 -11.18 -3.82
C ALA A 87 -4.44 -12.55 -3.67
N LYS A 88 -3.52 -12.87 -4.56
CA LYS A 88 -2.77 -14.13 -4.51
C LYS A 88 -1.73 -14.14 -3.38
N TRP A 89 -1.13 -13.00 -3.10
CA TRP A 89 -0.01 -12.89 -2.15
C TRP A 89 -0.46 -12.64 -0.72
N GLY A 90 -1.71 -12.20 -0.53
CA GLY A 90 -2.24 -11.89 0.79
C GLY A 90 -2.50 -13.13 1.62
N ALA A 91 -2.18 -13.03 2.92
CA ALA A 91 -2.35 -14.11 3.88
C ALA A 91 -3.51 -13.85 4.86
N GLY A 92 -4.19 -12.72 4.73
CA GLY A 92 -5.28 -12.35 5.61
C GLY A 92 -5.93 -11.05 5.17
N GLU A 93 -6.76 -10.48 6.04
CA GLU A 93 -7.51 -9.26 5.77
C GLU A 93 -6.60 -8.04 5.75
N THR A 94 -6.77 -7.18 4.75
CA THR A 94 -6.10 -5.88 4.71
C THR A 94 -6.86 -4.90 5.62
N LYS A 95 -6.12 -4.18 6.46
CA LYS A 95 -6.68 -3.15 7.34
C LYS A 95 -6.16 -1.79 6.91
N VAL A 96 -7.06 -0.81 6.85
CA VAL A 96 -6.72 0.56 6.44
C VAL A 96 -7.26 1.55 7.46
N PHE A 97 -6.39 2.49 7.86
CA PHE A 97 -6.73 3.53 8.83
C PHE A 97 -6.39 4.89 8.24
N TRP A 98 -7.27 5.87 8.44
CA TRP A 98 -7.06 7.24 8.01
C TRP A 98 -7.13 8.20 9.19
N GLY A 99 -6.28 9.20 9.17
CA GLY A 99 -6.28 10.24 10.18
C GLY A 99 -5.52 11.48 9.73
N TYR A 100 -5.53 12.50 10.57
CA TYR A 100 -4.76 13.70 10.34
C TYR A 100 -3.46 13.64 11.12
N VAL A 101 -2.37 14.12 10.50
CA VAL A 101 -1.08 14.17 11.16
C VAL A 101 -1.07 15.31 12.18
N ASN A 102 -0.66 15.00 13.40
CA ASN A 102 -0.48 15.98 14.46
C ASN A 102 1.00 16.04 14.83
N LEU A 103 1.57 17.24 14.79
CA LEU A 103 2.96 17.46 15.20
C LEU A 103 3.03 17.68 16.71
N VAL A 104 4.06 17.12 17.33
CA VAL A 104 4.30 17.24 18.77
C VAL A 104 5.39 18.27 19.04
#